data_c1b85987965c5516101883457cc83848
#
_entry.id   c1b85987965c5516101883457cc83848
#
_cell.length_a   1.000
_cell.length_b   1.000
_cell.length_c   1.000
_cell.angle_alpha   90.00
_cell.angle_beta   90.00
_cell.angle_gamma   90.00
#
_symmetry.space_group_name_H-M   'P 1'
#
loop_
_entity.id
_entity.type
_entity.pdbx_description
1 polymer ?
#
loop_
_entity_poly.entity_id
_entity_poly.type
_entity_poly.pdbx_seq_one_letter_code
_entity_poly.pdbx_strand_id
1 'polypeptide(L)'
;NDYVLYSLEEKALGRKLKKLYKKRRKNKEFSLVLQKIHIDPDCFRPNAVSIEDLEEGVGMSVKYKNIKDFSGKLFPGKITFNVFSDNDNWEVILNFDRLEFDVEVSPNFKIPSKYKRMY
;
A
#
# COMPACT_ATOMS: atom_id res chain seq x y z
N ASN A 1 1.03 1.52 -20.90
CA ASN A 1 0.68 2.79 -20.23
C ASN A 1 -0.47 2.50 -19.26
N ASP A 2 -0.18 2.54 -17.95
CA ASP A 2 -1.18 2.29 -16.91
C ASP A 2 -2.13 3.48 -16.75
N TYR A 3 -3.38 3.23 -16.40
CA TYR A 3 -4.25 4.27 -15.86
C TYR A 3 -3.82 4.58 -14.43
N VAL A 4 -3.74 5.86 -14.10
CA VAL A 4 -3.40 6.29 -12.75
C VAL A 4 -4.54 7.09 -12.16
N LEU A 5 -5.14 6.56 -11.11
CA LEU A 5 -6.14 7.26 -10.31
C LEU A 5 -5.45 7.95 -9.15
N TYR A 6 -5.79 9.21 -8.93
CA TYR A 6 -5.29 9.99 -7.80
C TYR A 6 -6.45 10.33 -6.87
N SER A 7 -6.21 10.22 -5.59
CA SER A 7 -7.03 10.83 -4.56
C SER A 7 -6.15 11.71 -3.69
N LEU A 8 -6.51 12.98 -3.60
CA LEU A 8 -5.99 13.89 -2.58
C LEU A 8 -7.07 14.06 -1.54
N GLU A 9 -6.71 14.18 -0.27
CA GLU A 9 -7.69 14.49 0.76
C GLU A 9 -8.52 15.71 0.34
N GLU A 10 -9.83 15.61 0.46
CA GLU A 10 -10.84 16.55 -0.09
C GLU A 10 -10.61 18.02 0.29
N LYS A 11 -9.89 18.26 1.37
CA LYS A 11 -9.49 19.59 1.85
C LYS A 11 -8.48 20.29 0.95
N ALA A 12 -7.87 19.59 -0.01
CA ALA A 12 -6.78 20.07 -0.84
C ALA A 12 -7.18 20.43 -2.28
N LEU A 13 -8.41 20.16 -2.73
CA LEU A 13 -8.82 20.37 -4.12
C LEU A 13 -9.28 21.81 -4.42
N GLY A 14 -8.72 22.41 -5.47
CA GLY A 14 -9.16 23.68 -6.07
C GLY A 14 -8.66 24.94 -5.39
N ARG A 15 -9.53 25.98 -5.29
CA ARG A 15 -9.19 27.28 -4.66
C ARG A 15 -8.66 27.15 -3.23
N LYS A 16 -8.87 26.02 -2.58
CA LYS A 16 -8.36 25.71 -1.25
C LYS A 16 -6.83 25.46 -1.26
N LEU A 17 -6.26 24.89 -2.32
CA LEU A 17 -4.80 24.70 -2.40
C LEU A 17 -4.02 26.01 -2.16
N LYS A 18 -4.41 27.12 -2.79
CA LYS A 18 -3.76 28.42 -2.57
C LYS A 18 -3.93 28.94 -1.13
N LYS A 19 -5.10 28.71 -0.52
CA LYS A 19 -5.34 29.06 0.89
C LYS A 19 -4.56 28.14 1.85
N LEU A 20 -4.38 26.87 1.48
CA LEU A 20 -3.62 25.90 2.27
C LEU A 20 -2.13 26.22 2.25
N TYR A 21 -1.56 26.56 1.09
CA TYR A 21 -0.18 27.05 1.03
C TYR A 21 0.05 28.33 1.86
N LYS A 22 -0.96 29.21 1.98
CA LYS A 22 -0.88 30.38 2.89
C LYS A 22 -1.04 29.99 4.35
N LYS A 23 -1.86 28.98 4.69
CA LYS A 23 -1.99 28.44 6.07
C LYS A 23 -0.76 27.67 6.52
N ARG A 24 -0.10 26.93 5.59
CA ARG A 24 1.16 26.21 5.85
C ARG A 24 2.24 27.09 6.47
N ARG A 25 2.28 28.37 6.11
CA ARG A 25 3.20 29.34 6.73
C ARG A 25 2.85 29.71 8.18
N LYS A 26 1.62 29.39 8.64
CA LYS A 26 1.11 29.82 9.94
C LYS A 26 0.84 28.70 10.93
N ASN A 27 0.52 27.49 10.48
CA ASN A 27 0.14 26.35 11.34
C ASN A 27 0.85 25.07 10.91
N LYS A 28 1.54 24.44 11.86
CA LYS A 28 2.29 23.17 11.68
C LYS A 28 1.43 21.90 11.59
N GLU A 29 0.12 22.01 11.54
CA GLU A 29 -0.80 20.85 11.58
C GLU A 29 -1.53 20.65 10.26
N PHE A 30 -0.81 20.45 9.18
CA PHE A 30 -1.43 20.16 7.90
C PHE A 30 -0.69 19.00 7.23
N SER A 31 -1.35 17.86 7.10
CA SER A 31 -0.85 16.75 6.28
C SER A 31 -1.51 16.75 4.91
N LEU A 32 -0.75 16.55 3.88
CA LEU A 32 -1.19 16.39 2.50
C LEU A 32 -0.96 14.94 2.08
N VAL A 33 -1.99 14.13 2.19
CA VAL A 33 -1.94 12.71 1.84
C VAL A 33 -2.36 12.51 0.39
N LEU A 34 -1.46 11.95 -0.40
CA LEU A 34 -1.68 11.57 -1.78
C LEU A 34 -1.83 10.06 -1.89
N GLN A 35 -2.94 9.62 -2.44
CA GLN A 35 -3.17 8.21 -2.78
C GLN A 35 -3.12 8.05 -4.31
N LYS A 36 -2.47 7.00 -4.79
CA LYS A 36 -2.40 6.64 -6.20
C LYS A 36 -2.72 5.17 -6.38
N ILE A 37 -3.49 4.86 -7.39
CA ILE A 37 -3.77 3.50 -7.83
C ILE A 37 -3.41 3.41 -9.30
N HIS A 38 -2.48 2.53 -9.62
CA HIS A 38 -2.11 2.19 -10.98
C HIS A 38 -2.93 0.99 -11.43
N ILE A 39 -3.64 1.13 -12.52
CA ILE A 39 -4.52 0.10 -13.08
C ILE A 39 -3.99 -0.32 -14.43
N ASP A 40 -3.81 -1.62 -14.59
CA ASP A 40 -3.47 -2.23 -15.88
C ASP A 40 -4.64 -2.03 -16.86
N PRO A 41 -4.43 -1.40 -18.02
CA PRO A 41 -5.48 -1.12 -18.98
C PRO A 41 -6.05 -2.38 -19.65
N ASP A 42 -5.28 -3.47 -19.71
CA ASP A 42 -5.69 -4.67 -20.42
C ASP A 42 -6.63 -5.55 -19.58
N CYS A 43 -6.47 -5.54 -18.28
CA CYS A 43 -7.27 -6.37 -17.38
C CYS A 43 -8.00 -5.60 -16.26
N PHE A 44 -7.86 -4.27 -16.22
CA PHE A 44 -8.47 -3.40 -15.22
C PHE A 44 -8.18 -3.80 -13.77
N ARG A 45 -6.98 -4.31 -13.52
CA ARG A 45 -6.51 -4.70 -12.17
C ARG A 45 -5.51 -3.71 -11.63
N PRO A 46 -5.53 -3.47 -10.32
CA PRO A 46 -4.47 -2.71 -9.68
C PRO A 46 -3.14 -3.45 -9.83
N ASN A 47 -2.12 -2.80 -10.36
CA ASN A 47 -0.76 -3.31 -10.40
C ASN A 47 0.15 -2.63 -9.37
N ALA A 48 -0.25 -1.45 -8.90
CA ALA A 48 0.40 -0.77 -7.78
C ALA A 48 -0.59 0.16 -7.06
N VAL A 49 -0.39 0.29 -5.75
CA VAL A 49 -1.11 1.24 -4.89
C VAL A 49 -0.08 1.95 -4.04
N SER A 50 -0.21 3.25 -3.85
CA SER A 50 0.63 4.01 -2.93
C SER A 50 -0.16 5.04 -2.15
N ILE A 51 0.31 5.30 -0.95
CA ILE A 51 -0.14 6.38 -0.07
C ILE A 51 1.10 7.10 0.46
N GLU A 52 1.10 8.42 0.38
CA GLU A 52 2.25 9.23 0.73
C GLU A 52 1.79 10.51 1.42
N ASP A 53 2.34 10.79 2.59
CA ASP A 53 2.28 12.10 3.22
C ASP A 53 3.38 12.99 2.63
N LEU A 54 2.99 13.93 1.78
CA LEU A 54 3.92 14.79 1.07
C LEU A 54 4.60 15.82 1.97
N GLU A 55 4.08 16.04 3.16
CA GLU A 55 4.67 16.98 4.12
C GLU A 55 5.72 16.30 4.97
N GLU A 56 5.41 15.11 5.47
CA GLU A 56 6.31 14.33 6.33
C GLU A 56 7.32 13.51 5.52
N GLY A 57 7.15 13.41 4.19
CA GLY A 57 8.01 12.61 3.32
C GLY A 57 7.98 11.11 3.64
N VAL A 58 6.88 10.63 4.18
CA VAL A 58 6.68 9.23 4.53
C VAL A 58 5.59 8.62 3.69
N GLY A 59 5.72 7.35 3.37
CA GLY A 59 4.73 6.69 2.56
C GLY A 59 4.87 5.18 2.52
N MET A 60 3.90 4.57 1.86
CA MET A 60 3.89 3.14 1.59
C MET A 60 3.44 2.89 0.16
N SER A 61 4.05 1.93 -0.48
CA SER A 61 3.59 1.42 -1.77
C SER A 61 3.49 -0.09 -1.76
N VAL A 62 2.53 -0.60 -2.53
CA VAL A 62 2.34 -2.03 -2.75
C VAL A 62 2.34 -2.26 -4.26
N LYS A 63 3.13 -3.23 -4.72
CA LYS A 63 3.18 -3.63 -6.13
C LYS A 63 2.78 -5.09 -6.26
N TYR A 64 1.91 -5.37 -7.23
CA TYR A 64 1.42 -6.70 -7.55
C TYR A 64 2.04 -7.16 -8.86
N LYS A 65 2.74 -8.27 -8.85
CA LYS A 65 3.43 -8.82 -10.03
C LYS A 65 3.19 -10.31 -10.19
N ASN A 66 3.52 -10.81 -11.37
CA ASN A 66 3.45 -12.24 -11.68
C ASN A 66 2.07 -12.83 -11.38
N ILE A 67 1.03 -12.21 -11.97
CA ILE A 67 -0.33 -12.75 -11.84
C ILE A 67 -0.35 -14.17 -12.37
N LYS A 68 -0.77 -15.09 -11.51
CA LYS A 68 -0.87 -16.53 -11.77
C LYS A 68 -2.29 -17.01 -11.55
N ASP A 69 -2.65 -18.08 -12.22
CA ASP A 69 -3.87 -18.82 -11.94
C ASP A 69 -3.61 -19.85 -10.84
N PHE A 70 -4.35 -19.71 -9.75
CA PHE A 70 -4.37 -20.65 -8.65
C PHE A 70 -5.76 -21.28 -8.57
N SER A 71 -5.92 -22.43 -9.20
CA SER A 71 -7.20 -23.16 -9.23
C SER A 71 -8.39 -22.34 -9.76
N GLY A 72 -8.18 -21.62 -10.88
CA GLY A 72 -9.20 -20.80 -11.53
C GLY A 72 -9.37 -19.39 -10.95
N LYS A 73 -8.60 -19.02 -9.94
CA LYS A 73 -8.56 -17.66 -9.39
C LYS A 73 -7.22 -16.99 -9.69
N LEU A 74 -7.27 -15.84 -10.33
CA LEU A 74 -6.08 -15.07 -10.65
C LEU A 74 -5.62 -14.28 -9.41
N PHE A 75 -4.36 -14.47 -9.02
CA PHE A 75 -3.76 -13.82 -7.86
C PHE A 75 -2.31 -13.43 -8.14
N PRO A 76 -1.79 -12.35 -7.54
CA PRO A 76 -0.38 -12.00 -7.69
C PRO A 76 0.53 -13.09 -7.11
N GLY A 77 1.44 -13.61 -7.92
CA GLY A 77 2.48 -14.52 -7.44
C GLY A 77 3.57 -13.82 -6.64
N LYS A 78 3.66 -12.49 -6.77
CA LYS A 78 4.60 -11.66 -6.01
C LYS A 78 3.92 -10.36 -5.57
N ILE A 79 4.01 -10.06 -4.28
CA ILE A 79 3.58 -8.78 -3.71
C ILE A 79 4.79 -8.14 -3.04
N THR A 80 5.07 -6.89 -3.38
CA THR A 80 6.15 -6.11 -2.79
C THR A 80 5.55 -4.93 -2.03
N PHE A 81 5.83 -4.88 -0.74
CA PHE A 81 5.53 -3.73 0.11
C PHE A 81 6.78 -2.91 0.28
N ASN A 82 6.67 -1.61 0.10
CA ASN A 82 7.75 -0.68 0.37
C ASN A 82 7.24 0.42 1.30
N VAL A 83 7.89 0.60 2.44
CA VAL A 83 7.62 1.68 3.40
C VAL A 83 8.85 2.56 3.42
N PHE A 84 8.67 3.84 3.22
CA PHE A 84 9.76 4.79 3.11
C PHE A 84 9.53 6.03 3.96
N SER A 85 10.62 6.60 4.39
CA SER A 85 10.73 7.92 5.02
C SER A 85 11.95 8.63 4.45
N ASP A 86 12.19 9.86 4.87
CA ASP A 86 13.36 10.62 4.43
C ASP A 86 14.70 9.92 4.73
N ASN A 87 14.75 9.09 5.77
CA ASN A 87 15.98 8.45 6.24
C ASN A 87 16.01 6.93 6.08
N ASP A 88 14.85 6.29 5.94
CA ASP A 88 14.72 4.84 5.97
C ASP A 88 13.83 4.33 4.84
N ASN A 89 14.20 3.15 4.34
CA ASN A 89 13.42 2.44 3.33
C ASN A 89 13.38 0.95 3.70
N TRP A 90 12.17 0.42 3.89
CA TRP A 90 11.90 -0.96 4.23
C TRP A 90 11.15 -1.64 3.11
N GLU A 91 11.65 -2.76 2.63
CA GLU A 91 11.00 -3.56 1.61
C GLU A 91 10.68 -4.95 2.15
N VAL A 92 9.44 -5.39 1.94
CA VAL A 92 8.98 -6.75 2.23
C VAL A 92 8.46 -7.36 0.94
N ILE A 93 8.99 -8.52 0.58
CA ILE A 93 8.61 -9.25 -0.61
C ILE A 93 7.94 -10.56 -0.20
N LEU A 94 6.69 -10.74 -0.66
CA LEU A 94 5.96 -11.99 -0.53
C LEU A 94 5.92 -12.69 -1.89
N ASN A 95 6.41 -13.93 -1.95
CA ASN A 95 6.29 -14.79 -3.11
C ASN A 95 5.34 -15.93 -2.78
N PHE A 96 4.35 -16.16 -3.65
CA PHE A 96 3.35 -17.21 -3.51
C PHE A 96 3.61 -18.32 -4.52
N ASP A 97 4.03 -19.47 -4.02
CA ASP A 97 4.24 -20.67 -4.85
C ASP A 97 2.96 -21.50 -4.96
N ARG A 98 2.18 -21.51 -3.88
CA ARG A 98 0.92 -22.24 -3.79
C ARG A 98 -0.10 -21.44 -2.99
N LEU A 99 -1.33 -21.40 -3.52
CA LEU A 99 -2.49 -20.81 -2.86
C LEU A 99 -3.68 -21.76 -3.01
N GLU A 100 -4.40 -21.93 -1.93
CA GLU A 100 -5.65 -22.67 -1.89
C GLU A 100 -6.73 -21.74 -1.33
N PHE A 101 -7.88 -21.70 -2.01
CA PHE A 101 -9.01 -20.87 -1.60
C PHE A 101 -10.15 -21.76 -1.11
N ASP A 102 -10.92 -21.23 -0.17
CA ASP A 102 -12.13 -21.89 0.34
C ASP A 102 -11.88 -23.26 0.95
N VAL A 103 -10.70 -23.49 1.55
CA VAL A 103 -10.37 -24.71 2.27
C VAL A 103 -10.54 -24.52 3.77
N GLU A 104 -11.05 -25.55 4.46
CA GLU A 104 -11.03 -25.57 5.93
C GLU A 104 -9.59 -25.60 6.43
N VAL A 105 -9.20 -24.58 7.18
CA VAL A 105 -7.88 -24.51 7.81
C VAL A 105 -8.02 -24.74 9.30
N SER A 106 -7.41 -25.82 9.79
CA SER A 106 -7.21 -26.01 11.22
C SER A 106 -5.81 -25.49 11.59
N PRO A 107 -5.69 -24.28 12.15
CA PRO A 107 -4.39 -23.71 12.48
C PRO A 107 -3.77 -24.44 13.68
N ASN A 108 -2.92 -25.42 13.43
CA ASN A 108 -2.07 -26.02 14.44
C ASN A 108 -0.87 -25.13 14.77
N PHE A 109 -1.13 -24.01 15.43
CA PHE A 109 -0.07 -23.12 15.87
C PHE A 109 0.39 -23.50 17.27
N LYS A 110 1.63 -23.99 17.40
CA LYS A 110 2.27 -24.23 18.70
C LYS A 110 3.33 -23.15 18.93
N ILE A 111 3.14 -22.36 19.97
CA ILE A 111 4.18 -21.44 20.44
C ILE A 111 5.29 -22.27 21.10
N PRO A 112 6.52 -22.24 20.56
CA PRO A 112 7.63 -22.94 21.21
C PRO A 112 7.82 -22.45 22.66
N SER A 113 8.11 -23.38 23.58
CA SER A 113 8.25 -23.11 25.02
C SER A 113 9.34 -22.06 25.36
N LYS A 114 10.25 -21.81 24.44
CA LYS A 114 11.31 -20.77 24.58
C LYS A 114 10.79 -19.34 24.55
N TYR A 115 9.55 -19.11 24.08
CA TYR A 115 8.94 -17.77 24.06
C TYR A 115 8.11 -17.57 25.33
N LYS A 116 8.35 -16.46 26.01
CA LYS A 116 7.55 -16.02 27.16
C LYS A 116 6.52 -14.99 26.70
N ARG A 117 5.31 -15.05 27.27
CA ARG A 117 4.34 -13.98 27.09
C ARG A 117 4.88 -12.71 27.74
N MET A 118 4.90 -11.62 26.97
CA MET A 118 5.03 -10.29 27.53
C MET A 118 3.62 -9.80 27.88
N TYR A 119 3.40 -9.50 29.12
CA TYR A 119 2.19 -8.86 29.63
C TYR A 119 2.41 -7.36 29.75
#